data_ae640277c6c73f30c06d0de022725f64
#
_entry.id   ae640277c6c73f30c06d0de022725f64
#
_cell.length_a   1.000
_cell.length_b   1.000
_cell.length_c   1.000
_cell.angle_alpha   90.00
_cell.angle_beta   90.00
_cell.angle_gamma   90.00
#
_symmetry.space_group_name_H-M   'P 1'
#
loop_
_entity.id
_entity.type
_entity.pdbx_description
1 polymer ?
#
loop_
_entity_poly.entity_id
_entity_poly.type
_entity_poly.pdbx_seq_one_letter_code
_entity_poly.pdbx_strand_id
1 'polypeptide(L)'
;MAAHFLSLLLLEIPGIAQRFGVVSGYKADGSGTSVQLPDGALLRKPTYEDMTGEHVVPSPLLTVAHRIAVNRERIGVHYPSDSMAGRHIAAGIWTCLMTPAPAAPDGTPWQPIAVPTLHRLLDKAATEWPTPWSAVSLG
;
A
#
# COMPACT_ATOMS: atom_id res chain seq x y z
N MET A 1 6.70 -7.93 -7.49
CA MET A 1 6.93 -6.47 -7.45
C MET A 1 5.76 -5.69 -8.04
N ALA A 2 5.46 -5.77 -9.35
CA ALA A 2 4.48 -4.92 -10.02
C ALA A 2 3.09 -4.86 -9.36
N ALA A 3 2.52 -6.00 -8.97
CA ALA A 3 1.20 -6.04 -8.32
C ALA A 3 1.18 -5.30 -6.97
N HIS A 4 2.23 -5.46 -6.15
CA HIS A 4 2.35 -4.72 -4.88
C HIS A 4 2.49 -3.23 -5.13
N PHE A 5 3.34 -2.84 -6.10
CA PHE A 5 3.53 -1.43 -6.43
C PHE A 5 2.25 -0.78 -6.93
N LEU A 6 1.51 -1.45 -7.83
CA LEU A 6 0.22 -0.96 -8.31
C LEU A 6 -0.80 -0.82 -7.17
N SER A 7 -0.86 -1.80 -6.26
CA SER A 7 -1.75 -1.74 -5.10
C SER A 7 -1.42 -0.54 -4.21
N LEU A 8 -0.14 -0.23 -4.00
CA LEU A 8 0.30 0.92 -3.23
C LEU A 8 -0.10 2.24 -3.90
N LEU A 9 0.09 2.36 -5.21
CA LEU A 9 -0.33 3.54 -5.97
C LEU A 9 -1.85 3.76 -5.89
N LEU A 10 -2.64 2.70 -6.00
CA LEU A 10 -4.10 2.80 -5.85
C LEU A 10 -4.50 3.26 -4.45
N LEU A 11 -3.78 2.81 -3.42
CA LEU A 11 -4.03 3.19 -2.03
C LEU A 11 -3.59 4.63 -1.69
N GLU A 12 -2.91 5.33 -2.62
CA GLU A 12 -2.69 6.78 -2.51
C GLU A 12 -3.98 7.58 -2.76
N ILE A 13 -4.94 7.01 -3.49
CA ILE A 13 -6.22 7.66 -3.76
C ILE A 13 -7.10 7.54 -2.51
N PRO A 14 -7.49 8.67 -1.86
CA PRO A 14 -8.16 8.64 -0.56
C PRO A 14 -9.44 7.78 -0.53
N GLY A 15 -10.29 7.88 -1.56
CA GLY A 15 -11.52 7.09 -1.64
C GLY A 15 -11.27 5.59 -1.78
N ILE A 16 -10.17 5.19 -2.40
CA ILE A 16 -9.75 3.78 -2.50
C ILE A 16 -9.15 3.32 -1.16
N ALA A 17 -8.29 4.13 -0.54
CA ALA A 17 -7.69 3.81 0.75
C ALA A 17 -8.74 3.58 1.85
N GLN A 18 -9.80 4.37 1.85
CA GLN A 18 -10.90 4.21 2.82
C GLN A 18 -11.70 2.91 2.67
N ARG A 19 -11.69 2.29 1.50
CA ARG A 19 -12.40 1.03 1.24
C ARG A 19 -11.51 -0.20 1.28
N PHE A 20 -10.27 -0.05 0.84
CA PHE A 20 -9.36 -1.15 0.57
C PHE A 20 -8.03 -1.01 1.30
N GLY A 21 -7.90 -0.01 2.15
CA GLY A 21 -6.70 0.24 2.94
C GLY A 21 -6.49 -0.78 4.06
N VAL A 22 -5.57 -0.47 4.93
CA VAL A 22 -5.23 -1.26 6.12
C VAL A 22 -6.11 -0.84 7.28
N VAL A 23 -6.58 -1.80 8.05
CA VAL A 23 -7.37 -1.53 9.27
C VAL A 23 -6.51 -0.75 10.27
N SER A 24 -7.02 0.39 10.73
CA SER A 24 -6.34 1.17 11.77
C SER A 24 -6.16 0.34 13.04
N GLY A 25 -4.96 0.39 13.63
CA GLY A 25 -4.62 -0.41 14.82
C GLY A 25 -4.06 -1.80 14.52
N TYR A 26 -4.09 -2.27 13.26
CA TYR A 26 -3.36 -3.48 12.90
C TYR A 26 -1.85 -3.21 12.88
N LYS A 27 -1.08 -4.13 13.45
CA LYS A 27 0.39 -4.07 13.44
C LYS A 27 0.96 -5.15 12.54
N ALA A 28 2.04 -4.83 11.86
CA ALA A 28 2.71 -5.72 10.91
C ALA A 28 3.36 -6.95 11.57
N ASP A 29 3.55 -6.94 12.89
CA ASP A 29 4.05 -8.07 13.68
C ASP A 29 2.98 -9.11 14.04
N GLY A 30 1.74 -8.90 13.60
CA GLY A 30 0.61 -9.77 13.94
C GLY A 30 0.07 -9.59 15.35
N SER A 31 0.64 -8.69 16.17
CA SER A 31 0.18 -8.43 17.55
C SER A 31 -1.05 -7.53 17.63
N GLY A 32 -1.51 -7.05 16.48
CA GLY A 32 -2.75 -6.29 16.40
C GLY A 32 -3.95 -7.17 16.69
N THR A 33 -4.91 -6.65 17.41
CA THR A 33 -6.21 -7.29 17.61
C THR A 33 -6.77 -7.70 16.25
N SER A 34 -7.16 -8.97 16.11
CA SER A 34 -7.99 -9.43 14.99
C SER A 34 -9.30 -8.68 15.10
N VAL A 35 -9.36 -7.54 14.45
CA VAL A 35 -10.53 -6.69 14.50
C VAL A 35 -11.53 -7.28 13.53
N GLN A 36 -12.60 -7.89 14.05
CA GLN A 36 -13.87 -7.76 13.33
C GLN A 36 -14.02 -6.26 13.08
N LEU A 37 -14.05 -5.85 11.79
CA LEU A 37 -14.27 -4.47 11.41
C LEU A 37 -15.58 -4.02 12.07
N PRO A 38 -15.54 -3.21 13.14
CA PRO A 38 -16.76 -2.60 13.62
C PRO A 38 -17.25 -1.68 12.50
N ASP A 39 -18.56 -1.58 12.36
CA ASP A 39 -19.16 -0.58 11.49
C ASP A 39 -18.52 0.77 11.79
N GLY A 40 -17.82 1.35 10.80
CA GLY A 40 -17.07 2.60 10.98
C GLY A 40 -15.57 2.47 11.25
N ALA A 41 -14.97 1.27 11.14
CA ALA A 41 -13.52 1.14 11.23
C ALA A 41 -12.83 2.01 10.17
N LEU A 42 -11.94 2.88 10.64
CA LEU A 42 -11.16 3.73 9.76
C LEU A 42 -10.09 2.90 9.07
N LEU A 43 -10.14 2.86 7.76
CA LEU A 43 -9.06 2.31 6.93
C LEU A 43 -8.04 3.41 6.64
N ARG A 44 -6.77 3.03 6.59
CA ARG A 44 -5.66 3.93 6.34
C ARG A 44 -4.79 3.44 5.19
N LYS A 45 -3.95 4.32 4.68
CA LYS A 45 -2.87 3.92 3.77
C LYS A 45 -1.90 3.00 4.53
N PRO A 46 -1.31 2.01 3.83
CA PRO A 46 -0.23 1.21 4.41
C PRO A 46 1.00 2.08 4.69
N THR A 47 1.79 1.69 5.68
CA THR A 47 3.12 2.24 5.93
C THR A 47 4.19 1.36 5.30
N TYR A 48 5.45 1.82 5.33
CA TYR A 48 6.57 1.01 4.90
C TYR A 48 6.69 -0.28 5.72
N GLU A 49 6.49 -0.19 7.04
CA GLU A 49 6.51 -1.32 7.95
C GLU A 49 5.41 -2.32 7.64
N ASP A 50 4.20 -1.85 7.31
CA ASP A 50 3.11 -2.73 6.89
C ASP A 50 3.48 -3.57 5.67
N MET A 51 4.29 -3.01 4.77
CA MET A 51 4.70 -3.67 3.53
C MET A 51 5.91 -4.58 3.70
N THR A 52 6.81 -4.27 4.63
CA THR A 52 8.07 -5.00 4.83
C THR A 52 8.06 -5.90 6.05
N GLY A 53 7.04 -5.81 6.89
CA GLY A 53 6.85 -6.66 8.07
C GLY A 53 6.76 -8.15 7.74
N GLU A 54 6.93 -8.97 8.75
CA GLU A 54 6.92 -10.44 8.65
C GLU A 54 5.56 -10.95 8.15
N HIS A 55 4.47 -10.31 8.56
CA HIS A 55 3.12 -10.67 8.17
C HIS A 55 2.53 -9.70 7.15
N VAL A 56 1.75 -10.27 6.23
CA VAL A 56 0.99 -9.45 5.27
C VAL A 56 -0.17 -8.79 5.99
N VAL A 57 -0.20 -7.47 5.96
CA VAL A 57 -1.29 -6.71 6.58
C VAL A 57 -2.62 -6.93 5.85
N PRO A 58 -3.74 -7.01 6.57
CA PRO A 58 -5.05 -7.22 5.96
C PRO A 58 -5.51 -5.96 5.22
N SER A 59 -5.37 -6.02 3.92
CA SER A 59 -5.93 -5.10 2.94
C SER A 59 -6.36 -5.90 1.72
N PRO A 60 -7.55 -5.72 1.18
CA PRO A 60 -8.01 -6.48 0.01
C PRO A 60 -7.04 -6.38 -1.17
N LEU A 61 -6.53 -5.17 -1.48
CA LEU A 61 -5.60 -4.95 -2.59
C LEU A 61 -4.24 -5.62 -2.33
N LEU A 62 -3.69 -5.47 -1.13
CA LEU A 62 -2.41 -6.11 -0.78
C LEU A 62 -2.53 -7.62 -0.71
N THR A 63 -3.69 -8.14 -0.29
CA THR A 63 -3.98 -9.58 -0.30
C THR A 63 -4.01 -10.14 -1.72
N VAL A 64 -4.62 -9.43 -2.66
CA VAL A 64 -4.60 -9.82 -4.09
C VAL A 64 -3.17 -9.80 -4.63
N ALA A 65 -2.40 -8.75 -4.36
CA ALA A 65 -1.00 -8.67 -4.77
C ALA A 65 -0.16 -9.82 -4.22
N HIS A 66 -0.36 -10.17 -2.94
CA HIS A 66 0.29 -11.31 -2.31
C HIS A 66 -0.11 -12.65 -2.96
N ARG A 67 -1.40 -12.87 -3.21
CA ARG A 67 -1.89 -14.08 -3.90
C ARG A 67 -1.30 -14.23 -5.29
N ILE A 68 -1.15 -13.15 -6.05
CA ILE A 68 -0.49 -13.17 -7.34
C ILE A 68 0.96 -13.65 -7.19
N ALA A 69 1.71 -13.16 -6.19
CA ALA A 69 3.06 -13.58 -5.93
C ALA A 69 3.13 -15.08 -5.56
N VAL A 70 2.34 -15.52 -4.59
CA VAL A 70 2.28 -16.94 -4.14
C VAL A 70 1.87 -17.89 -5.27
N ASN A 71 0.95 -17.50 -6.14
CA ASN A 71 0.58 -18.33 -7.27
C ASN A 71 1.73 -18.52 -8.26
N ARG A 72 2.58 -17.49 -8.45
CA ARG A 72 3.79 -17.60 -9.27
C ARG A 72 4.84 -18.52 -8.65
N GLU A 73 4.94 -18.59 -7.34
CA GLU A 73 5.77 -19.56 -6.61
C GLU A 73 5.23 -21.00 -6.83
N ARG A 74 3.91 -21.18 -6.67
CA ARG A 74 3.27 -22.51 -6.83
C ARG A 74 3.45 -23.11 -8.21
N ILE A 75 3.49 -22.31 -9.26
CA ILE A 75 3.77 -22.79 -10.63
C ILE A 75 5.27 -22.87 -10.95
N GLY A 76 6.14 -22.61 -9.97
CA GLY A 76 7.59 -22.81 -10.09
C GLY A 76 8.36 -21.74 -10.88
N VAL A 77 7.76 -20.57 -11.15
CA VAL A 77 8.43 -19.50 -11.90
C VAL A 77 9.14 -18.49 -10.99
N HIS A 78 8.92 -18.56 -9.68
CA HIS A 78 9.56 -17.73 -8.65
C HIS A 78 9.83 -18.51 -7.38
N TYR A 79 10.83 -18.06 -6.64
CA TYR A 79 11.10 -18.51 -5.28
C TYR A 79 10.39 -17.57 -4.26
N PRO A 80 10.09 -18.06 -3.04
CA PRO A 80 9.55 -17.21 -1.96
C PRO A 80 10.43 -16.00 -1.66
N SER A 81 11.76 -16.13 -1.75
CA SER A 81 12.71 -15.03 -1.62
C SER A 81 12.53 -13.93 -2.67
N ASP A 82 12.17 -14.29 -3.90
CA ASP A 82 11.91 -13.32 -4.97
C ASP A 82 10.65 -12.50 -4.69
N SER A 83 9.62 -13.17 -4.16
CA SER A 83 8.37 -12.51 -3.79
C SER A 83 8.57 -11.56 -2.62
N MET A 84 9.35 -11.95 -1.62
CA MET A 84 9.71 -11.12 -0.48
C MET A 84 10.54 -9.91 -0.93
N ALA A 85 11.62 -10.14 -1.68
CA ALA A 85 12.44 -9.06 -2.24
C ALA A 85 11.61 -8.11 -3.11
N GLY A 86 10.72 -8.65 -3.95
CA GLY A 86 9.82 -7.85 -4.79
C GLY A 86 8.85 -6.98 -4.00
N ARG A 87 8.40 -7.42 -2.83
CA ARG A 87 7.57 -6.64 -1.90
C ARG A 87 8.37 -5.49 -1.28
N HIS A 88 9.58 -5.77 -0.78
CA HIS A 88 10.47 -4.75 -0.22
C HIS A 88 10.85 -3.68 -1.26
N ILE A 89 11.19 -4.10 -2.47
CA ILE A 89 11.51 -3.18 -3.57
C ILE A 89 10.31 -2.31 -3.91
N ALA A 90 9.10 -2.88 -4.00
CA ALA A 90 7.88 -2.13 -4.27
C ALA A 90 7.61 -1.08 -3.19
N ALA A 91 7.76 -1.45 -1.91
CA ALA A 91 7.62 -0.53 -0.78
C ALA A 91 8.67 0.59 -0.79
N GLY A 92 9.93 0.24 -1.09
CA GLY A 92 11.02 1.22 -1.18
C GLY A 92 10.80 2.24 -2.30
N ILE A 93 10.46 1.77 -3.51
CA ILE A 93 10.18 2.66 -4.64
C ILE A 93 8.97 3.56 -4.33
N TRP A 94 7.89 2.98 -3.79
CA TRP A 94 6.71 3.75 -3.41
C TRP A 94 7.03 4.83 -2.39
N THR A 95 7.81 4.50 -1.35
CA THR A 95 8.24 5.46 -0.33
C THR A 95 9.05 6.59 -0.96
N CYS A 96 10.01 6.28 -1.85
CA CYS A 96 10.81 7.30 -2.54
C CYS A 96 9.99 8.23 -3.44
N LEU A 97 8.87 7.75 -3.98
CA LEU A 97 8.01 8.54 -4.86
C LEU A 97 7.00 9.39 -4.09
N MET A 98 6.53 8.92 -2.93
CA MET A 98 5.39 9.51 -2.21
C MET A 98 5.79 10.29 -0.95
N THR A 99 6.95 10.00 -0.38
CA THR A 99 7.40 10.61 0.88
C THR A 99 8.53 11.58 0.60
N PRO A 100 8.51 12.79 1.17
CA PRO A 100 9.71 13.63 1.20
C PRO A 100 10.83 12.82 1.86
N ALA A 101 11.93 12.64 1.15
CA ALA A 101 13.01 11.80 1.62
C ALA A 101 13.58 12.33 2.94
N PRO A 102 13.86 11.46 3.92
CA PRO A 102 14.67 11.84 5.08
C PRO A 102 16.05 12.29 4.59
N ALA A 103 16.69 13.18 5.35
CA ALA A 103 18.07 13.56 5.04
C ALA A 103 18.97 12.30 4.98
N ALA A 104 19.92 12.30 4.06
CA ALA A 104 20.94 11.26 4.01
C ALA A 104 21.71 11.21 5.35
N PRO A 105 22.34 10.07 5.70
CA PRO A 105 23.08 9.92 6.95
C PRO A 105 24.15 11.00 7.18
N ASP A 106 24.65 11.63 6.13
CA ASP A 106 25.59 12.75 6.16
C ASP A 106 24.91 14.12 6.32
N GLY A 107 23.58 14.16 6.50
CA GLY A 107 22.80 15.40 6.62
C GLY A 107 22.47 16.07 5.29
N THR A 108 22.91 15.53 4.16
CA THR A 108 22.55 16.08 2.85
C THR A 108 21.05 15.84 2.57
N PRO A 109 20.27 16.87 2.20
CA PRO A 109 18.88 16.67 1.84
C PRO A 109 18.79 15.73 0.61
N TRP A 110 18.15 14.59 0.77
CA TRP A 110 17.78 13.78 -0.38
C TRP A 110 16.83 14.59 -1.25
N GLN A 111 17.17 14.77 -2.50
CA GLN A 111 16.22 15.35 -3.45
C GLN A 111 15.16 14.28 -3.72
N PRO A 112 13.88 14.55 -3.43
CA PRO A 112 12.81 13.62 -3.78
C PRO A 112 12.84 13.40 -5.29
N ILE A 113 12.61 12.17 -5.72
CA ILE A 113 12.46 11.87 -7.15
C ILE A 113 11.24 12.66 -7.63
N ALA A 114 11.49 13.73 -8.38
CA ALA A 114 10.41 14.56 -8.90
C ALA A 114 9.68 13.81 -10.02
N VAL A 115 8.47 13.39 -9.75
CA VAL A 115 7.56 12.76 -10.73
C VAL A 115 6.26 13.56 -10.84
N PRO A 116 6.34 14.82 -11.32
CA PRO A 116 5.19 15.74 -11.27
C PRO A 116 3.99 15.21 -12.06
N THR A 117 4.22 14.43 -13.10
CA THR A 117 3.14 13.79 -13.87
C THR A 117 2.39 12.76 -13.03
N LEU A 118 3.09 11.95 -12.23
CA LEU A 118 2.47 10.97 -11.34
C LEU A 118 1.63 11.67 -10.28
N HIS A 119 2.18 12.66 -9.59
CA HIS A 119 1.45 13.41 -8.58
C HIS A 119 0.20 14.07 -9.15
N ARG A 120 0.30 14.73 -10.32
CA ARG A 120 -0.87 15.31 -11.00
C ARG A 120 -1.93 14.29 -11.37
N LEU A 121 -1.54 13.07 -11.78
CA LEU A 121 -2.47 11.99 -12.05
C LEU A 121 -3.16 11.48 -10.79
N LEU A 122 -2.44 11.36 -9.68
CA LEU A 122 -3.01 10.98 -8.38
C LEU A 122 -3.98 12.05 -7.87
N ASP A 123 -3.63 13.34 -7.99
CA ASP A 123 -4.51 14.45 -7.63
C ASP A 123 -5.80 14.41 -8.46
N LYS A 124 -5.68 14.18 -9.77
CA LYS A 124 -6.85 14.02 -10.62
C LYS A 124 -7.70 12.81 -10.23
N ALA A 125 -7.08 11.66 -10.00
CA ALA A 125 -7.78 10.47 -9.55
C ALA A 125 -8.46 10.69 -8.19
N ALA A 126 -7.85 11.45 -7.28
CA ALA A 126 -8.46 11.81 -6.00
C ALA A 126 -9.75 12.63 -6.17
N THR A 127 -9.83 13.47 -7.22
CA THR A 127 -11.06 14.21 -7.52
C THR A 127 -12.15 13.33 -8.15
N GLU A 128 -11.78 12.30 -8.87
CA GLU A 128 -12.72 11.31 -9.45
C GLU A 128 -13.25 10.33 -8.39
N TRP A 129 -12.47 10.11 -7.32
CA TRP A 129 -12.80 9.22 -6.20
C TRP A 129 -12.75 10.00 -4.87
N PRO A 130 -13.69 10.95 -4.68
CA PRO A 130 -13.68 11.79 -3.49
C PRO A 130 -14.03 11.01 -2.22
N THR A 131 -13.57 11.52 -1.09
CA THR A 131 -13.99 11.11 0.24
C THR A 131 -15.00 12.13 0.80
N PRO A 132 -16.02 11.71 1.57
CA PRO A 132 -16.43 10.34 1.80
C PRO A 132 -17.24 9.79 0.63
N TRP A 133 -17.11 8.51 0.38
CA TRP A 133 -18.13 7.81 -0.36
C TRP A 133 -19.43 7.91 0.47
N SER A 134 -20.25 8.90 0.21
CA SER A 134 -21.64 8.86 0.63
C SER A 134 -22.17 7.52 0.13
N ALA A 135 -22.69 6.71 1.04
CA ALA A 135 -23.20 5.40 0.73
C ALA A 135 -24.10 5.52 -0.51
N VAL A 136 -23.64 5.03 -1.64
CA VAL A 136 -24.51 4.74 -2.76
C VAL A 136 -25.38 3.62 -2.21
N SER A 137 -26.58 3.96 -1.78
CA SER A 137 -27.62 3.00 -1.50
C SER A 137 -27.78 2.17 -2.76
N LEU A 138 -27.23 0.95 -2.72
CA LEU A 138 -27.59 -0.05 -3.69
C LEU A 138 -29.04 -0.38 -3.38
N GLY A 139 -29.95 0.33 -4.07
CA GLY A 139 -31.35 0.01 -4.10
C GLY A 139 -31.61 -1.35 -4.74
#